data_1e70b54166f4bfdafc9c97b80e0654b6
#
_entry.id   1e70b54166f4bfdafc9c97b80e0654b6
#
_cell.length_a   1.000
_cell.length_b   1.000
_cell.length_c   1.000
_cell.angle_alpha   90.00
_cell.angle_beta   90.00
_cell.angle_gamma   90.00
#
_symmetry.space_group_name_H-M   'P 1'
#
loop_
_entity.id
_entity.type
_entity.pdbx_description
1 polymer ?
#
loop_
_entity_poly.entity_id
_entity_poly.type
_entity_poly.pdbx_seq_one_letter_code
_entity_poly.pdbx_strand_id
1 'polypeptide(L)'
;MTVKTTVNGGKLTIFLHGELDHHGASVAMSGIEDKINVILPRDCILDLGGLSFMDSSGIAVILKTYKRVNEIGGRMWVENVPKQPMKVLDASGIERVVRITALS
;
A
#
# COMPACT_ATOMS: atom_id res chain seq x y z
N MET A 1 8.14 2.44 -11.17
CA MET A 1 7.05 1.91 -10.30
C MET A 1 6.16 0.98 -11.10
N THR A 2 5.99 -0.22 -10.63
CA THR A 2 5.10 -1.21 -11.23
C THR A 2 4.05 -1.60 -10.19
N VAL A 3 2.79 -1.67 -10.60
CA VAL A 3 1.67 -2.07 -9.75
C VAL A 3 1.10 -3.37 -10.31
N LYS A 4 1.12 -4.44 -9.49
CA LYS A 4 0.54 -5.72 -9.85
C LYS A 4 -0.51 -6.08 -8.81
N THR A 5 -1.54 -6.80 -9.21
CA THR A 5 -2.62 -7.13 -8.31
C THR A 5 -3.05 -8.58 -8.45
N THR A 6 -3.55 -9.15 -7.35
CA THR A 6 -4.25 -10.43 -7.35
C THR A 6 -5.54 -10.27 -6.58
N VAL A 7 -6.57 -11.00 -7.00
CA VAL A 7 -7.88 -10.99 -6.35
C VAL A 7 -8.26 -12.41 -5.99
N ASN A 8 -8.71 -12.60 -4.75
CA ASN A 8 -9.14 -13.91 -4.27
C ASN A 8 -10.27 -13.73 -3.26
N GLY A 9 -11.48 -14.05 -3.67
CA GLY A 9 -12.63 -14.08 -2.78
C GLY A 9 -12.89 -12.77 -2.03
N GLY A 10 -12.87 -11.63 -2.70
CA GLY A 10 -13.10 -10.32 -2.10
C GLY A 10 -11.85 -9.72 -1.45
N LYS A 11 -10.71 -10.41 -1.54
CA LYS A 11 -9.42 -9.92 -1.05
C LYS A 11 -8.57 -9.45 -2.24
N LEU A 12 -8.24 -8.18 -2.26
CA LEU A 12 -7.36 -7.58 -3.25
C LEU A 12 -5.97 -7.40 -2.63
N THR A 13 -4.95 -7.99 -3.27
CA THR A 13 -3.56 -7.74 -2.89
C THR A 13 -2.90 -6.91 -3.97
N ILE A 14 -2.29 -5.81 -3.57
CA ILE A 14 -1.61 -4.86 -4.46
C ILE A 14 -0.11 -4.94 -4.17
N PHE A 15 0.67 -5.32 -5.17
CA PHE A 15 2.12 -5.43 -5.08
C PHE A 15 2.76 -4.22 -5.74
N LEU A 16 3.54 -3.46 -4.99
CA LEU A 16 4.30 -2.33 -5.51
C LEU A 16 5.76 -2.72 -5.70
N HIS A 17 6.32 -2.44 -6.87
CA HIS A 17 7.72 -2.75 -7.21
C HIS A 17 8.42 -1.48 -7.69
N GLY A 18 9.62 -1.25 -7.20
CA GLY A 18 10.44 -0.14 -7.61
C GLY A 18 10.62 0.91 -6.53
N GLU A 19 10.73 2.17 -6.92
CA GLU A 19 10.97 3.28 -6.00
C GLU A 19 9.66 4.00 -5.72
N LEU A 20 9.31 4.09 -4.43
CA LEU A 20 8.12 4.80 -3.99
C LEU A 20 8.51 6.20 -3.51
N ASP A 21 8.99 6.99 -4.47
CA ASP A 21 9.29 8.41 -4.32
C ASP A 21 8.10 9.24 -4.79
N HIS A 22 8.27 10.54 -4.95
CA HIS A 22 7.17 11.42 -5.37
C HIS A 22 6.55 10.99 -6.71
N HIS A 23 7.38 10.67 -7.70
CA HIS A 23 6.89 10.22 -9.01
C HIS A 23 6.26 8.84 -8.91
N GLY A 24 6.91 7.90 -8.23
CA GLY A 24 6.38 6.56 -8.03
C GLY A 24 5.06 6.56 -7.28
N ALA A 25 4.89 7.46 -6.33
CA ALA A 25 3.66 7.60 -5.57
C ALA A 25 2.48 7.97 -6.47
N SER A 26 2.68 8.86 -7.43
CA SER A 26 1.64 9.25 -8.39
C SER A 26 1.19 8.04 -9.24
N VAL A 27 2.16 7.28 -9.75
CA VAL A 27 1.88 6.06 -10.52
C VAL A 27 1.16 5.02 -9.67
N ALA A 28 1.65 4.80 -8.44
CA ALA A 28 1.06 3.84 -7.53
C ALA A 28 -0.39 4.19 -7.20
N MET A 29 -0.69 5.44 -6.86
CA MET A 29 -2.05 5.85 -6.50
C MET A 29 -3.02 5.67 -7.65
N SER A 30 -2.62 6.00 -8.88
CA SER A 30 -3.47 5.80 -10.04
C SER A 30 -3.85 4.33 -10.20
N GLY A 31 -2.88 3.42 -10.12
CA GLY A 31 -3.13 1.99 -10.24
C GLY A 31 -3.95 1.42 -9.09
N ILE A 32 -3.68 1.88 -7.85
CA ILE A 32 -4.40 1.45 -6.66
C ILE A 32 -5.87 1.86 -6.74
N GLU A 33 -6.14 3.13 -7.05
CA GLU A 33 -7.50 3.64 -7.13
C GLU A 33 -8.31 2.95 -8.23
N ASP A 34 -7.72 2.72 -9.39
CA ASP A 34 -8.38 2.02 -10.48
C ASP A 34 -8.84 0.63 -10.04
N LYS A 35 -7.99 -0.12 -9.35
CA LYS A 35 -8.31 -1.47 -8.89
C LYS A 35 -9.35 -1.47 -7.78
N ILE A 36 -9.23 -0.58 -6.81
CA ILE A 36 -10.21 -0.50 -5.73
C ILE A 36 -11.59 -0.15 -6.28
N ASN A 37 -11.67 0.78 -7.24
CA ASN A 37 -12.92 1.20 -7.84
C ASN A 37 -13.61 0.08 -8.62
N VAL A 38 -12.84 -0.81 -9.24
CA VAL A 38 -13.39 -1.94 -10.01
C VAL A 38 -13.77 -3.10 -9.10
N ILE A 39 -12.88 -3.46 -8.17
CA ILE A 39 -13.03 -4.66 -7.35
C ILE A 39 -13.93 -4.42 -6.14
N LEU A 40 -13.88 -3.23 -5.55
CA LEU A 40 -14.57 -2.89 -4.30
C LEU A 40 -14.29 -3.94 -3.22
N PRO A 41 -13.00 -4.15 -2.86
CA PRO A 41 -12.62 -5.27 -2.01
C PRO A 41 -13.12 -5.12 -0.59
N ARG A 42 -13.39 -6.26 0.06
CA ARG A 42 -13.66 -6.31 1.48
C ARG A 42 -12.35 -6.19 2.27
N ASP A 43 -11.31 -6.87 1.78
CA ASP A 43 -9.96 -6.80 2.35
C ASP A 43 -9.00 -6.33 1.27
N CYS A 44 -8.15 -5.37 1.61
CA CYS A 44 -7.13 -4.83 0.72
C CYS A 44 -5.77 -4.92 1.40
N ILE A 45 -4.83 -5.59 0.77
CA ILE A 45 -3.46 -5.73 1.27
C ILE A 45 -2.54 -4.95 0.34
N LEU A 46 -1.71 -4.10 0.93
CA LEU A 46 -0.66 -3.41 0.19
C LEU A 46 0.66 -4.11 0.52
N ASP A 47 1.22 -4.83 -0.44
CA ASP A 47 2.45 -5.59 -0.29
C ASP A 47 3.62 -4.76 -0.83
N LEU A 48 4.54 -4.40 0.05
CA LEU A 48 5.68 -3.53 -0.28
C LEU A 48 6.97 -4.31 -0.50
N GLY A 49 6.90 -5.65 -0.59
CA GLY A 49 8.09 -6.50 -0.70
C GLY A 49 8.97 -6.22 -1.90
N GLY A 50 8.41 -5.66 -2.97
CA GLY A 50 9.16 -5.31 -4.18
C GLY A 50 9.75 -3.90 -4.20
N LEU A 51 9.60 -3.12 -3.12
CA LEU A 51 10.16 -1.77 -3.08
C LEU A 51 11.67 -1.80 -2.87
N SER A 52 12.40 -1.06 -3.71
CA SER A 52 13.84 -0.83 -3.54
C SER A 52 14.11 0.43 -2.71
N PHE A 53 13.13 1.32 -2.61
CA PHE A 53 13.26 2.59 -1.90
C PHE A 53 11.89 3.17 -1.60
N MET A 54 11.78 3.87 -0.46
CA MET A 54 10.59 4.65 -0.12
C MET A 54 10.99 5.92 0.62
N ASP A 55 10.36 7.05 0.27
CA ASP A 55 10.42 8.28 1.06
C ASP A 55 9.04 8.58 1.66
N SER A 56 8.85 9.79 2.20
CA SER A 56 7.59 10.18 2.84
C SER A 56 6.39 10.18 1.89
N SER A 57 6.62 10.20 0.58
CA SER A 57 5.53 10.09 -0.41
C SER A 57 4.78 8.77 -0.26
N GLY A 58 5.49 7.70 0.16
CA GLY A 58 4.88 6.39 0.40
C GLY A 58 3.89 6.40 1.56
N ILE A 59 4.13 7.24 2.56
CA ILE A 59 3.20 7.39 3.70
C ILE A 59 1.86 7.91 3.19
N ALA A 60 1.89 8.91 2.29
CA ALA A 60 0.67 9.45 1.69
C ALA A 60 -0.09 8.39 0.90
N VAL A 61 0.63 7.54 0.15
CA VAL A 61 0.01 6.44 -0.61
C VAL A 61 -0.73 5.49 0.34
N ILE A 62 -0.08 5.09 1.43
CA ILE A 62 -0.69 4.18 2.41
C ILE A 62 -1.93 4.81 3.03
N LEU A 63 -1.85 6.05 3.47
CA LEU A 63 -2.97 6.72 4.13
C LEU A 63 -4.16 6.94 3.19
N LYS A 64 -3.90 7.32 1.94
CA LYS A 64 -4.96 7.51 0.95
C LYS A 64 -5.64 6.19 0.61
N THR A 65 -4.87 5.12 0.50
CA THR A 65 -5.40 3.78 0.26
C THR A 65 -6.28 3.34 1.44
N TYR A 66 -5.79 3.54 2.65
CA TYR A 66 -6.52 3.23 3.87
C TYR A 66 -7.85 3.96 3.93
N LYS A 67 -7.82 5.26 3.67
CA LYS A 67 -9.03 6.09 3.66
C LYS A 67 -10.04 5.59 2.62
N ARG A 68 -9.57 5.30 1.41
CA ARG A 68 -10.44 4.85 0.31
C ARG A 68 -11.10 3.51 0.63
N VAL A 69 -10.34 2.56 1.18
CA VAL A 69 -10.88 1.26 1.53
C VAL A 69 -11.91 1.37 2.67
N ASN A 70 -11.64 2.23 3.65
CA ASN A 70 -12.61 2.49 4.72
C ASN A 70 -13.91 3.10 4.18
N GLU A 71 -13.83 3.98 3.20
CA GLU A 71 -15.01 4.60 2.60
C GLU A 71 -15.96 3.58 1.98
N ILE A 72 -15.42 2.47 1.47
CA ILE A 72 -16.24 1.41 0.89
C ILE A 72 -16.55 0.28 1.90
N GLY A 73 -16.24 0.51 3.18
CA GLY A 73 -16.55 -0.44 4.25
C GLY A 73 -15.60 -1.62 4.35
N GLY A 74 -14.44 -1.55 3.69
CA GLY A 74 -13.44 -2.62 3.72
C GLY A 74 -12.40 -2.43 4.80
N ARG A 75 -11.46 -3.39 4.86
CA ARG A 75 -10.30 -3.35 5.75
C ARG A 75 -9.02 -3.32 4.91
N MET A 76 -8.01 -2.59 5.39
CA MET A 76 -6.75 -2.46 4.69
C MET A 76 -5.58 -2.61 5.66
N TRP A 77 -4.53 -3.29 5.21
CA TRP A 77 -3.27 -3.38 5.96
C TRP A 77 -2.10 -3.54 5.01
N VAL A 78 -0.89 -3.42 5.55
CA VAL A 78 0.37 -3.43 4.78
C VAL A 78 1.19 -4.62 5.20
N GLU A 79 1.75 -5.35 4.24
CA GLU A 79 2.56 -6.55 4.46
C GLU A 79 3.90 -6.48 3.75
N ASN A 80 4.84 -7.29 4.25
CA ASN A 80 6.15 -7.53 3.64
C ASN A 80 6.96 -6.26 3.42
N VAL A 81 6.99 -5.40 4.43
CA VAL A 81 7.72 -4.13 4.33
C VAL A 81 9.22 -4.35 4.48
N PRO A 82 10.03 -4.02 3.45
CA PRO A 82 11.48 -4.16 3.54
C PRO A 82 12.09 -3.19 4.55
N LYS A 83 13.37 -3.40 4.86
CA LYS A 83 14.06 -2.70 5.93
C LYS A 83 14.06 -1.18 5.79
N GLN A 84 14.40 -0.65 4.60
CA GLN A 84 14.49 0.80 4.40
C GLN A 84 13.09 1.46 4.44
N PRO A 85 12.07 0.96 3.71
CA PRO A 85 10.71 1.46 3.88
C PRO A 85 10.21 1.38 5.32
N MET A 86 10.54 0.31 6.05
CA MET A 86 10.11 0.19 7.44
C MET A 86 10.64 1.32 8.31
N LYS A 87 11.87 1.77 8.09
CA LYS A 87 12.45 2.90 8.83
C LYS A 87 11.63 4.17 8.62
N VAL A 88 11.17 4.40 7.39
CA VAL A 88 10.34 5.56 7.08
C VAL A 88 8.99 5.48 7.79
N LEU A 89 8.38 4.29 7.76
CA LEU A 89 7.09 4.07 8.42
C LEU A 89 7.19 4.18 9.94
N ASP A 90 8.23 3.61 10.53
CA ASP A 90 8.46 3.69 11.98
C ASP A 90 8.60 5.14 12.44
N ALA A 91 9.35 5.95 11.68
CA ALA A 91 9.55 7.36 12.01
C ALA A 91 8.25 8.17 11.91
N SER A 92 7.31 7.74 11.07
CA SER A 92 6.04 8.45 10.86
C SER A 92 4.99 8.14 11.93
N GLY A 93 5.09 7.00 12.61
CA GLY A 93 4.07 6.54 13.56
C GLY A 93 2.80 6.03 12.89
N ILE A 94 2.83 5.73 11.60
CA ILE A 94 1.65 5.30 10.83
C ILE A 94 1.05 4.00 11.35
N GLU A 95 1.83 3.16 12.03
CA GLU A 95 1.35 1.89 12.60
C GLU A 95 0.27 2.09 13.67
N ARG A 96 0.07 3.30 14.15
CA ARG A 96 -1.05 3.64 15.05
C ARG A 96 -2.38 3.64 14.31
N VAL A 97 -2.35 3.78 12.99
CA VAL A 97 -3.54 3.88 12.14
C VAL A 97 -3.72 2.62 11.30
N VAL A 98 -2.64 2.10 10.74
CA VAL A 98 -2.65 0.97 9.80
C VAL A 98 -1.77 -0.14 10.35
N ARG A 99 -2.26 -1.38 10.30
CA ARG A 99 -1.45 -2.54 10.66
C ARG A 99 -0.36 -2.76 9.61
N ILE A 100 0.87 -2.93 10.07
CA ILE A 100 2.04 -3.09 9.20
C ILE A 100 2.86 -4.28 9.68
N THR A 101 3.25 -5.15 8.75
CA THR A 101 4.12 -6.27 9.05
C THR A 101 5.38 -6.22 8.18
N ALA A 102 6.50 -6.57 8.78
CA ALA A 102 7.80 -6.54 8.12
C ALA A 102 8.00 -7.74 7.19
N LEU A 103 8.85 -7.55 6.19
CA LEU A 103 9.34 -8.65 5.35
C LEU A 103 10.24 -9.53 6.20
N SER A 104 9.94 -10.81 6.27
CA SER A 104 10.72 -11.79 7.03
C SER A 104 11.82 -12.44 6.21
#